data_bcc5bda0570196ab1ce25208d515e1c4
#
_entry.id   bcc5bda0570196ab1ce25208d515e1c4
#
_cell.length_a   1.000
_cell.length_b   1.000
_cell.length_c   1.000
_cell.angle_alpha   90.00
_cell.angle_beta   90.00
_cell.angle_gamma   90.00
#
_symmetry.space_group_name_H-M   'P 1'
#
loop_
_entity.id
_entity.type
_entity.pdbx_description
1 polymer ?
#
loop_
_entity_poly.entity_id
_entity_poly.type
_entity_poly.pdbx_seq_one_letter_code
_entity_poly.pdbx_strand_id
1 'polypeptide(L)'
;MKKIVLLSALFALNTAYADQISQYQDEARAVAMPFLKQLGEINKKAVSDGGPESAIQVCKEIAPKMTSDISRQTGWKMTRVSLKVRNPLLGTADAWEQKQLLSFAERAANGEKPETLEVSEIIQEPAGKSFRYMKAIAVQPGCLSCHGEHITDNVKARLNADYPHDMATGYSAGQIRGALSIKRPL
;
A
#
# COMPACT_ATOMS: atom_id res chain seq x y z
N MET A 1 23.82 13.50 43.54
CA MET A 1 23.48 14.36 42.39
C MET A 1 23.78 13.73 40.99
N LYS A 2 24.43 12.56 40.87
CA LYS A 2 24.75 11.91 39.57
C LYS A 2 23.61 11.08 38.93
N LYS A 3 22.54 10.78 39.66
CA LYS A 3 21.43 9.92 39.13
C LYS A 3 20.38 10.68 38.32
N ILE A 4 20.28 12.00 38.43
CA ILE A 4 19.27 12.83 37.74
C ILE A 4 19.66 13.11 36.28
N VAL A 5 20.96 13.16 35.96
CA VAL A 5 21.44 13.45 34.60
C VAL A 5 21.22 12.29 33.63
N LEU A 6 21.20 11.04 34.09
CA LEU A 6 20.96 9.87 33.24
C LEU A 6 19.48 9.73 32.78
N LEU A 7 18.51 10.18 33.59
CA LEU A 7 17.09 10.12 33.24
C LEU A 7 16.72 11.15 32.16
N SER A 8 17.32 12.34 32.21
CA SER A 8 17.06 13.40 31.21
C SER A 8 17.64 13.06 29.82
N ALA A 9 18.77 12.38 29.76
CA ALA A 9 19.37 11.96 28.47
C ALA A 9 18.56 10.87 27.75
N LEU A 10 17.95 9.94 28.49
CA LEU A 10 17.07 8.92 27.93
C LEU A 10 15.76 9.50 27.39
N PHE A 11 15.21 10.54 28.01
CA PHE A 11 14.01 11.22 27.55
C PHE A 11 14.27 11.98 26.24
N ALA A 12 15.41 12.66 26.13
CA ALA A 12 15.79 13.41 24.92
C ALA A 12 16.05 12.51 23.70
N LEU A 13 16.59 11.31 23.91
CA LEU A 13 16.80 10.35 22.83
C LEU A 13 15.49 9.76 22.29
N ASN A 14 14.50 9.52 23.15
CA ASN A 14 13.20 9.01 22.72
C ASN A 14 12.38 10.05 21.95
N THR A 15 12.46 11.33 22.32
CA THR A 15 11.76 12.40 21.57
C THR A 15 12.39 12.59 20.18
N ALA A 16 13.71 12.65 20.08
CA ALA A 16 14.39 12.78 18.80
C ALA A 16 14.09 11.60 17.83
N TYR A 17 13.96 10.38 18.36
CA TYR A 17 13.60 9.21 17.56
C TYR A 17 12.14 9.27 17.08
N ALA A 18 11.21 9.68 17.94
CA ALA A 18 9.81 9.87 17.58
C ALA A 18 9.63 10.97 16.53
N ASP A 19 10.33 12.08 16.68
CA ASP A 19 10.33 13.20 15.72
C ASP A 19 10.87 12.75 14.35
N GLN A 20 11.90 11.92 14.32
CA GLN A 20 12.45 11.37 13.08
C GLN A 20 11.45 10.45 12.36
N ILE A 21 10.75 9.57 13.09
CA ILE A 21 9.71 8.71 12.49
C ILE A 21 8.58 9.57 11.94
N SER A 22 8.13 10.59 12.68
CA SER A 22 7.08 11.51 12.24
C SER A 22 7.47 12.23 10.95
N GLN A 23 8.70 12.76 10.88
CA GLN A 23 9.22 13.38 9.66
C GLN A 23 9.21 12.43 8.47
N TYR A 24 9.74 11.22 8.63
CA TYR A 24 9.77 10.23 7.55
C TYR A 24 8.37 9.78 7.13
N GLN A 25 7.43 9.71 8.06
CA GLN A 25 6.04 9.41 7.78
C GLN A 25 5.38 10.50 6.93
N ASP A 26 5.63 11.76 7.25
CA ASP A 26 5.10 12.89 6.47
C ASP A 26 5.71 12.93 5.06
N GLU A 27 7.01 12.67 4.93
CA GLU A 27 7.67 12.54 3.63
C GLU A 27 7.08 11.37 2.82
N ALA A 28 6.81 10.21 3.46
CA ALA A 28 6.18 9.07 2.81
C ALA A 28 4.73 9.37 2.38
N ARG A 29 3.94 10.06 3.22
CA ARG A 29 2.59 10.52 2.86
C ARG A 29 2.59 11.49 1.68
N ALA A 30 3.57 12.40 1.64
CA ALA A 30 3.71 13.37 0.55
C ALA A 30 3.94 12.69 -0.82
N VAL A 31 4.48 11.48 -0.83
CA VAL A 31 4.66 10.65 -2.03
C VAL A 31 3.46 9.73 -2.26
N ALA A 32 2.97 9.08 -1.21
CA ALA A 32 1.93 8.07 -1.27
C ALA A 32 0.56 8.63 -1.70
N MET A 33 0.15 9.75 -1.11
CA MET A 33 -1.20 10.27 -1.31
C MET A 33 -1.43 10.80 -2.73
N PRO A 34 -0.52 11.59 -3.35
CA PRO A 34 -0.65 11.98 -4.75
C PRO A 34 -0.67 10.78 -5.70
N PHE A 35 0.17 9.76 -5.45
CA PHE A 35 0.18 8.54 -6.25
C PHE A 35 -1.18 7.82 -6.21
N LEU A 36 -1.74 7.58 -5.02
CA LEU A 36 -3.03 6.90 -4.86
C LEU A 36 -4.16 7.68 -5.53
N LYS A 37 -4.17 9.01 -5.38
CA LYS A 37 -5.13 9.89 -6.03
C LYS A 37 -5.03 9.80 -7.55
N GLN A 38 -3.85 10.01 -8.10
CA GLN A 38 -3.62 10.00 -9.55
C GLN A 38 -3.97 8.63 -10.17
N LEU A 39 -3.53 7.53 -9.54
CA LEU A 39 -3.87 6.18 -10.02
C LEU A 39 -5.38 5.94 -9.98
N GLY A 40 -6.07 6.40 -8.95
CA GLY A 40 -7.53 6.32 -8.83
C GLY A 40 -8.25 7.09 -9.95
N GLU A 41 -7.78 8.30 -10.26
CA GLU A 41 -8.33 9.12 -11.36
C GLU A 41 -8.11 8.46 -12.73
N ILE A 42 -6.91 7.93 -12.98
CA ILE A 42 -6.60 7.22 -14.24
C ILE A 42 -7.49 5.98 -14.39
N ASN A 43 -7.64 5.18 -13.32
CA ASN A 43 -8.52 4.00 -13.34
C ASN A 43 -9.98 4.39 -13.58
N LYS A 44 -10.49 5.41 -12.88
CA LYS A 44 -11.86 5.89 -13.03
C LYS A 44 -12.12 6.37 -14.46
N LYS A 45 -11.17 7.10 -15.04
CA LYS A 45 -11.25 7.55 -16.43
C LYS A 45 -11.26 6.36 -17.39
N ALA A 46 -10.38 5.38 -17.22
CA ALA A 46 -10.33 4.20 -18.08
C ALA A 46 -11.65 3.41 -18.05
N VAL A 47 -12.25 3.25 -16.86
CA VAL A 47 -13.57 2.61 -16.73
C VAL A 47 -14.66 3.43 -17.45
N SER A 48 -14.63 4.75 -17.32
CA SER A 48 -15.60 5.63 -17.99
C SER A 48 -15.49 5.58 -19.52
N ASP A 49 -14.27 5.52 -20.04
CA ASP A 49 -14.01 5.59 -21.49
C ASP A 49 -14.22 4.25 -22.21
N GLY A 50 -13.91 3.13 -21.56
CA GLY A 50 -13.88 1.83 -22.22
C GLY A 50 -14.28 0.64 -21.33
N GLY A 51 -14.96 0.90 -20.22
CA GLY A 51 -15.41 -0.14 -19.31
C GLY A 51 -14.31 -0.69 -18.38
N PRO A 52 -14.69 -1.67 -17.51
CA PRO A 52 -13.75 -2.27 -16.55
C PRO A 52 -12.54 -2.94 -17.22
N GLU A 53 -12.70 -3.49 -18.42
CA GLU A 53 -11.63 -4.14 -19.19
C GLU A 53 -10.50 -3.16 -19.51
N SER A 54 -10.81 -1.90 -19.80
CA SER A 54 -9.81 -0.86 -20.05
C SER A 54 -8.97 -0.53 -18.80
N ALA A 55 -9.57 -0.59 -17.61
CA ALA A 55 -8.87 -0.38 -16.37
C ALA A 55 -7.88 -1.51 -16.03
N ILE A 56 -8.07 -2.72 -16.56
CA ILE A 56 -7.10 -3.82 -16.41
C ILE A 56 -5.75 -3.44 -17.03
N GLN A 57 -5.76 -2.75 -18.18
CA GLN A 57 -4.55 -2.23 -18.81
C GLN A 57 -3.81 -1.22 -17.92
N VAL A 58 -4.55 -0.32 -17.26
CA VAL A 58 -3.98 0.63 -16.29
C VAL A 58 -3.27 -0.10 -15.15
N CYS A 59 -3.90 -1.14 -14.60
CA CYS A 59 -3.32 -1.96 -13.54
C CYS A 59 -2.07 -2.73 -13.99
N LYS A 60 -2.04 -3.17 -15.25
CA LYS A 60 -0.96 -4.00 -15.84
C LYS A 60 0.27 -3.18 -16.20
N GLU A 61 0.09 -2.01 -16.78
CA GLU A 61 1.18 -1.23 -17.40
C GLU A 61 1.44 0.10 -16.67
N ILE A 62 0.41 0.90 -16.45
CA ILE A 62 0.57 2.26 -15.95
C ILE A 62 0.96 2.25 -14.47
N ALA A 63 0.26 1.48 -13.66
CA ALA A 63 0.51 1.49 -12.22
C ALA A 63 1.90 0.97 -11.81
N PRO A 64 2.47 -0.12 -12.42
CA PRO A 64 3.85 -0.50 -12.17
C PRO A 64 4.86 0.55 -12.65
N LYS A 65 4.61 1.19 -13.79
CA LYS A 65 5.46 2.26 -14.28
C LYS A 65 5.48 3.44 -13.31
N MET A 66 4.33 3.88 -12.83
CA MET A 66 4.24 4.97 -11.85
C MET A 66 5.02 4.66 -10.57
N THR A 67 4.89 3.45 -10.01
CA THR A 67 5.65 3.06 -8.81
C THR A 67 7.15 3.01 -9.08
N SER A 68 7.56 2.52 -10.26
CA SER A 68 8.97 2.47 -10.67
C SER A 68 9.55 3.87 -10.86
N ASP A 69 8.80 4.80 -11.48
CA ASP A 69 9.23 6.18 -11.68
C ASP A 69 9.46 6.88 -10.34
N ILE A 70 8.54 6.75 -9.40
CA ILE A 70 8.69 7.31 -8.04
C ILE A 70 9.87 6.66 -7.32
N SER A 71 10.05 5.33 -7.42
CA SER A 71 11.18 4.64 -6.79
C SER A 71 12.52 5.15 -7.33
N ARG A 72 12.63 5.44 -8.62
CA ARG A 72 13.84 6.04 -9.21
C ARG A 72 14.07 7.47 -8.76
N GLN A 73 13.01 8.27 -8.62
CA GLN A 73 13.12 9.68 -8.21
C GLN A 73 13.49 9.84 -6.75
N THR A 74 12.98 8.96 -5.89
CA THR A 74 13.16 9.06 -4.42
C THR A 74 14.32 8.23 -3.89
N GLY A 75 14.76 7.21 -4.63
CA GLY A 75 15.64 6.17 -4.11
C GLY A 75 14.95 5.18 -3.16
N TRP A 76 13.64 5.29 -2.97
CA TRP A 76 12.85 4.42 -2.10
C TRP A 76 12.19 3.32 -2.92
N LYS A 77 12.06 2.12 -2.33
CA LYS A 77 11.24 1.08 -2.95
C LYS A 77 9.78 1.37 -2.67
N MET A 78 8.98 1.61 -3.70
CA MET A 78 7.54 1.76 -3.61
C MET A 78 6.83 0.64 -4.36
N THR A 79 5.92 -0.06 -3.68
CA THR A 79 5.14 -1.19 -4.23
C THR A 79 3.70 -1.17 -3.73
N ARG A 80 2.82 -1.85 -4.46
CA ARG A 80 1.46 -2.16 -3.99
C ARG A 80 1.40 -3.64 -3.65
N VAL A 81 1.09 -3.94 -2.40
CA VAL A 81 1.10 -5.30 -1.85
C VAL A 81 -0.28 -5.74 -1.37
N SER A 82 -0.52 -7.04 -1.36
CA SER A 82 -1.80 -7.60 -0.93
C SER A 82 -1.65 -9.03 -0.43
N LEU A 83 -2.58 -9.47 0.43
CA LEU A 83 -2.70 -10.88 0.80
C LEU A 83 -3.31 -11.73 -0.34
N LYS A 84 -4.27 -11.15 -1.09
CA LYS A 84 -4.84 -11.76 -2.32
C LYS A 84 -4.27 -11.01 -3.50
N VAL A 85 -3.18 -11.52 -4.07
CA VAL A 85 -2.42 -10.85 -5.13
C VAL A 85 -3.06 -11.03 -6.51
N ARG A 86 -3.02 -10.00 -7.35
CA ARG A 86 -3.36 -10.10 -8.78
C ARG A 86 -2.13 -10.47 -9.61
N ASN A 87 -1.01 -9.82 -9.33
CA ASN A 87 0.27 -10.11 -9.96
C ASN A 87 1.27 -10.56 -8.88
N PRO A 88 1.58 -11.87 -8.76
CA PRO A 88 2.47 -12.37 -7.72
C PRO A 88 3.88 -11.77 -7.77
N LEU A 89 4.40 -11.48 -8.96
CA LEU A 89 5.75 -10.91 -9.12
C LEU A 89 5.90 -9.50 -8.56
N LEU A 90 4.80 -8.72 -8.55
CA LEU A 90 4.84 -7.30 -8.16
C LEU A 90 4.11 -7.00 -6.85
N GLY A 91 3.22 -7.90 -6.41
CA GLY A 91 2.29 -7.61 -5.31
C GLY A 91 2.39 -8.52 -4.11
N THR A 92 3.33 -9.48 -4.10
CA THR A 92 3.54 -10.37 -2.96
C THR A 92 4.16 -9.59 -1.80
N ALA A 93 3.47 -9.61 -0.66
CA ALA A 93 3.89 -8.95 0.57
C ALA A 93 5.01 -9.74 1.27
N ASP A 94 6.03 -9.04 1.79
CA ASP A 94 7.01 -9.63 2.68
C ASP A 94 6.40 -9.91 4.10
N ALA A 95 7.15 -10.52 4.99
CA ALA A 95 6.63 -10.93 6.31
C ALA A 95 6.14 -9.73 7.15
N TRP A 96 6.85 -8.58 7.09
CA TRP A 96 6.43 -7.37 7.79
C TRP A 96 5.15 -6.81 7.17
N GLU A 97 5.08 -6.74 5.84
CA GLU A 97 3.91 -6.26 5.10
C GLU A 97 2.68 -7.13 5.32
N GLN A 98 2.84 -8.46 5.35
CA GLN A 98 1.76 -9.40 5.65
C GLN A 98 1.17 -9.16 7.04
N LYS A 99 2.02 -8.98 8.05
CA LYS A 99 1.59 -8.63 9.42
C LYS A 99 0.77 -7.34 9.43
N GLN A 100 1.21 -6.30 8.72
CA GLN A 100 0.49 -5.03 8.68
C GLN A 100 -0.83 -5.15 7.91
N LEU A 101 -0.86 -5.90 6.81
CA LEU A 101 -2.10 -6.15 6.05
C LEU A 101 -3.16 -6.88 6.89
N LEU A 102 -2.76 -7.88 7.69
CA LEU A 102 -3.65 -8.57 8.62
C LEU A 102 -4.18 -7.62 9.69
N SER A 103 -3.30 -6.79 10.28
CA SER A 103 -3.70 -5.77 11.25
C SER A 103 -4.69 -4.75 10.64
N PHE A 104 -4.45 -4.29 9.42
CA PHE A 104 -5.38 -3.38 8.73
C PHE A 104 -6.75 -4.03 8.50
N ALA A 105 -6.76 -5.31 8.10
CA ALA A 105 -8.01 -6.04 7.89
C ALA A 105 -8.80 -6.19 9.20
N GLU A 106 -8.13 -6.53 10.30
CA GLU A 106 -8.74 -6.64 11.63
C GLU A 106 -9.28 -5.29 12.11
N ARG A 107 -8.51 -4.21 12.02
CA ARG A 107 -8.91 -2.85 12.42
C ARG A 107 -10.11 -2.37 11.61
N ALA A 108 -10.12 -2.62 10.30
CA ALA A 108 -11.25 -2.30 9.45
C ALA A 108 -12.52 -3.12 9.82
N ALA A 109 -12.36 -4.41 10.12
CA ALA A 109 -13.46 -5.27 10.59
C ALA A 109 -14.04 -4.80 11.93
N ASN A 110 -13.21 -4.19 12.78
CA ASN A 110 -13.60 -3.59 14.06
C ASN A 110 -14.14 -2.15 13.92
N GLY A 111 -14.38 -1.67 12.69
CA GLY A 111 -15.05 -0.39 12.42
C GLY A 111 -14.12 0.81 12.24
N GLU A 112 -12.80 0.63 12.23
CA GLU A 112 -11.89 1.72 11.89
C GLU A 112 -11.99 2.02 10.39
N LYS A 113 -12.00 3.31 10.03
CA LYS A 113 -12.13 3.73 8.63
C LYS A 113 -10.89 3.30 7.84
N PRO A 114 -11.03 2.45 6.81
CA PRO A 114 -9.90 1.95 6.04
C PRO A 114 -9.00 3.05 5.46
N GLU A 115 -9.61 4.19 5.11
CA GLU A 115 -8.89 5.34 4.54
C GLU A 115 -7.93 6.01 5.53
N THR A 116 -8.12 5.79 6.84
CA THR A 116 -7.22 6.34 7.87
C THR A 116 -6.08 5.41 8.22
N LEU A 117 -6.18 4.12 7.84
CA LEU A 117 -5.23 3.09 8.23
C LEU A 117 -3.87 3.29 7.57
N GLU A 118 -2.87 3.49 8.38
CA GLU A 118 -1.46 3.53 7.99
C GLU A 118 -0.58 3.10 9.15
N VAL A 119 0.67 2.78 8.85
CA VAL A 119 1.69 2.42 9.83
C VAL A 119 3.06 2.85 9.33
N SER A 120 3.91 3.27 10.26
CA SER A 120 5.33 3.53 9.99
C SER A 120 6.20 2.99 11.12
N GLU A 121 7.38 2.50 10.76
CA GLU A 121 8.32 1.90 11.70
C GLU A 121 9.74 1.96 11.11
N ILE A 122 10.75 2.14 11.98
CA ILE A 122 12.15 1.90 11.61
C ILE A 122 12.49 0.47 12.08
N ILE A 123 12.88 -0.38 11.14
CA ILE A 123 13.22 -1.76 11.42
C ILE A 123 14.68 -2.05 11.09
N GLN A 124 15.27 -3.00 11.83
CA GLN A 124 16.58 -3.55 11.52
C GLN A 124 16.39 -4.75 10.58
N GLU A 125 17.02 -4.67 9.43
CA GLU A 125 17.05 -5.74 8.44
C GLU A 125 18.50 -6.21 8.22
N PRO A 126 18.74 -7.37 7.59
CA PRO A 126 20.11 -7.84 7.32
C PRO A 126 20.96 -6.83 6.52
N ALA A 127 20.34 -6.04 5.66
CA ALA A 127 21.01 -5.02 4.83
C ALA A 127 21.22 -3.67 5.53
N GLY A 128 20.76 -3.52 6.78
CA GLY A 128 20.83 -2.25 7.54
C GLY A 128 19.47 -1.82 8.07
N LYS A 129 19.41 -0.60 8.58
CA LYS A 129 18.15 0.00 9.03
C LYS A 129 17.34 0.47 7.84
N SER A 130 16.04 0.32 7.92
CA SER A 130 15.11 0.92 6.96
C SER A 130 13.87 1.49 7.66
N PHE A 131 13.41 2.62 7.16
CA PHE A 131 12.09 3.12 7.47
C PHE A 131 11.08 2.42 6.56
N ARG A 132 10.03 1.87 7.15
CA ARG A 132 8.91 1.22 6.48
C ARG A 132 7.63 2.02 6.70
N TYR A 133 6.87 2.18 5.65
CA TYR A 133 5.56 2.83 5.72
C TYR A 133 4.56 2.05 4.88
N MET A 134 3.37 1.88 5.39
CA MET A 134 2.24 1.34 4.62
C MET A 134 1.00 2.20 4.78
N LYS A 135 0.29 2.41 3.66
CA LYS A 135 -1.02 3.04 3.59
C LYS A 135 -2.03 2.04 3.05
N ALA A 136 -3.07 1.76 3.81
CA ALA A 136 -4.13 0.86 3.38
C ALA A 136 -4.86 1.37 2.12
N ILE A 137 -5.26 0.45 1.27
CA ILE A 137 -6.10 0.67 0.09
C ILE A 137 -7.42 -0.05 0.32
N ALA A 138 -8.49 0.72 0.53
CA ALA A 138 -9.83 0.21 0.71
C ALA A 138 -10.47 -0.20 -0.62
N VAL A 139 -11.33 -1.22 -0.58
CA VAL A 139 -12.22 -1.55 -1.67
C VAL A 139 -13.36 -0.55 -1.72
N GLN A 140 -13.40 0.26 -2.77
CA GLN A 140 -14.52 1.16 -3.06
C GLN A 140 -15.56 0.47 -3.95
N PRO A 141 -16.82 0.95 -4.02
CA PRO A 141 -17.84 0.34 -4.88
C PRO A 141 -17.38 0.14 -6.32
N GLY A 142 -16.67 1.10 -6.92
CA GLY A 142 -16.13 0.99 -8.28
C GLY A 142 -15.03 -0.08 -8.44
N CYS A 143 -14.43 -0.57 -7.36
CA CYS A 143 -13.41 -1.63 -7.42
C CYS A 143 -14.03 -3.01 -7.64
N LEU A 144 -15.32 -3.17 -7.30
CA LEU A 144 -16.00 -4.47 -7.30
C LEU A 144 -16.21 -5.05 -8.69
N SER A 145 -16.21 -4.22 -9.73
CA SER A 145 -16.30 -4.70 -11.13
C SER A 145 -15.15 -5.61 -11.53
N CYS A 146 -13.97 -5.48 -10.88
CA CYS A 146 -12.77 -6.28 -11.12
C CYS A 146 -12.28 -7.05 -9.89
N HIS A 147 -12.79 -6.74 -8.70
CA HIS A 147 -12.33 -7.33 -7.44
C HIS A 147 -13.46 -7.95 -6.60
N GLY A 148 -14.72 -7.77 -6.99
CA GLY A 148 -15.89 -8.29 -6.28
C GLY A 148 -16.10 -9.79 -6.41
N GLU A 149 -17.20 -10.26 -5.83
CA GLU A 149 -17.67 -11.64 -5.96
C GLU A 149 -18.33 -11.88 -7.33
N HIS A 150 -19.03 -10.87 -7.84
CA HIS A 150 -19.75 -10.92 -9.10
C HIS A 150 -19.03 -10.10 -10.17
N ILE A 151 -18.19 -10.77 -10.96
CA ILE A 151 -17.44 -10.17 -12.06
C ILE A 151 -18.04 -10.69 -13.36
N THR A 152 -18.26 -9.79 -14.34
CA THR A 152 -18.81 -10.18 -15.65
C THR A 152 -17.85 -11.09 -16.42
N ASP A 153 -18.39 -11.91 -17.31
CA ASP A 153 -17.59 -12.91 -18.03
C ASP A 153 -16.51 -12.28 -18.92
N ASN A 154 -16.77 -11.13 -19.52
CA ASN A 154 -15.78 -10.37 -20.29
C ASN A 154 -14.60 -9.93 -19.43
N VAL A 155 -14.88 -9.37 -18.24
CA VAL A 155 -13.84 -8.95 -17.29
C VAL A 155 -13.06 -10.16 -16.79
N LYS A 156 -13.73 -11.28 -16.46
CA LYS A 156 -13.06 -12.53 -16.07
C LYS A 156 -12.15 -13.05 -17.17
N ALA A 157 -12.63 -13.10 -18.42
CA ALA A 157 -11.83 -13.55 -19.55
C ALA A 157 -10.56 -12.70 -19.72
N ARG A 158 -10.70 -11.37 -19.61
CA ARG A 158 -9.57 -10.44 -19.69
C ARG A 158 -8.61 -10.61 -18.51
N LEU A 159 -9.12 -10.76 -17.29
CA LEU A 159 -8.29 -11.00 -16.10
C LEU A 159 -7.52 -12.31 -16.23
N ASN A 160 -8.14 -13.40 -16.66
CA ASN A 160 -7.48 -14.69 -16.86
C ASN A 160 -6.37 -14.62 -17.91
N ALA A 161 -6.58 -13.87 -18.99
CA ALA A 161 -5.58 -13.67 -20.02
C ALA A 161 -4.36 -12.86 -19.55
N ASP A 162 -4.61 -11.81 -18.76
CA ASP A 162 -3.55 -10.89 -18.30
C ASP A 162 -2.91 -11.32 -16.97
N TYR A 163 -3.62 -12.08 -16.14
CA TYR A 163 -3.22 -12.50 -14.80
C TYR A 163 -3.65 -13.94 -14.50
N PRO A 164 -3.00 -14.95 -15.08
CA PRO A 164 -3.41 -16.36 -14.95
C PRO A 164 -3.36 -16.89 -13.51
N HIS A 165 -2.70 -16.17 -12.59
CA HIS A 165 -2.62 -16.51 -11.17
C HIS A 165 -3.33 -15.46 -10.27
N ASP A 166 -4.36 -14.80 -10.81
CA ASP A 166 -5.12 -13.79 -10.05
C ASP A 166 -5.87 -14.40 -8.87
N MET A 167 -5.59 -13.90 -7.68
CA MET A 167 -6.32 -14.23 -6.45
C MET A 167 -7.13 -13.04 -5.91
N ALA A 168 -7.12 -11.90 -6.59
CA ALA A 168 -7.63 -10.63 -6.09
C ALA A 168 -9.12 -10.42 -6.38
N THR A 169 -9.94 -11.42 -6.13
CA THR A 169 -11.40 -11.39 -6.30
C THR A 169 -12.13 -11.77 -5.02
N GLY A 170 -13.48 -11.67 -5.01
CA GLY A 170 -14.30 -12.01 -3.85
C GLY A 170 -14.17 -11.00 -2.70
N TYR A 171 -14.07 -9.72 -3.03
CA TYR A 171 -14.09 -8.63 -2.06
C TYR A 171 -15.46 -7.98 -1.97
N SER A 172 -15.75 -7.41 -0.80
CA SER A 172 -16.85 -6.50 -0.54
C SER A 172 -16.35 -5.08 -0.29
N ALA A 173 -17.21 -4.08 -0.51
CA ALA A 173 -16.86 -2.68 -0.23
C ALA A 173 -16.46 -2.48 1.24
N GLY A 174 -15.46 -1.65 1.48
CA GLY A 174 -14.91 -1.38 2.81
C GLY A 174 -13.83 -2.35 3.28
N GLN A 175 -13.66 -3.50 2.64
CA GLN A 175 -12.55 -4.40 2.95
C GLN A 175 -11.20 -3.83 2.49
N ILE A 176 -10.12 -4.33 3.06
CA ILE A 176 -8.77 -3.96 2.67
C ILE A 176 -8.36 -4.74 1.41
N ARG A 177 -8.22 -4.02 0.28
CA ARG A 177 -7.72 -4.60 -0.99
C ARG A 177 -6.24 -4.94 -0.91
N GLY A 178 -5.50 -4.14 -0.15
CA GLY A 178 -4.06 -4.21 -0.01
C GLY A 178 -3.51 -2.93 0.59
N ALA A 179 -2.25 -2.65 0.33
CA ALA A 179 -1.62 -1.41 0.78
C ALA A 179 -0.59 -0.90 -0.24
N LEU A 180 -0.35 0.41 -0.24
CA LEU A 180 0.86 0.98 -0.78
C LEU A 180 1.95 0.84 0.28
N SER A 181 3.07 0.25 -0.10
CA SER A 181 4.24 0.04 0.77
C SER A 181 5.42 0.85 0.29
N ILE A 182 6.08 1.54 1.21
CA ILE A 182 7.32 2.28 0.99
C ILE A 182 8.39 1.74 1.92
N LYS A 183 9.57 1.45 1.36
CA LYS A 183 10.78 1.10 2.08
C LYS A 183 11.88 2.07 1.71
N ARG A 184 12.42 2.77 2.72
CA ARG A 184 13.50 3.74 2.60
C ARG A 184 14.71 3.23 3.38
N PRO A 185 15.87 2.96 2.74
CA PRO A 185 17.13 2.71 3.45
C PRO A 185 17.56 3.91 4.29
N LEU A 186 18.15 3.67 5.48
CA LEU A 186 18.64 4.70 6.40
C LEU A 186 20.15 4.59 6.60
#